data_1c934f0d4cd091b5e1eaf91d6649c4e8
#
_entry.id   1c934f0d4cd091b5e1eaf91d6649c4e8
#
_cell.length_a   1.000
_cell.length_b   1.000
_cell.length_c   1.000
_cell.angle_alpha   90.00
_cell.angle_beta   90.00
_cell.angle_gamma   90.00
#
_symmetry.space_group_name_H-M   'P 1'
#
loop_
_entity.id
_entity.type
_entity.pdbx_description
1 polymer ?
#
loop_
_entity_poly.entity_id
_entity_poly.type
_entity_poly.pdbx_seq_one_letter_code
_entity_poly.pdbx_strand_id
1 'polypeptide(L)' 'MPFANFKVPEKTLTPKQKEEIVTRTTELFVEIYGERARANTMVLVEEVTDGGWGVSGNVLTLAMLGEAAPADG' A
#
# COMPACT_ATOMS: atom_id res chain seq x y z
N MET A 1 -8.57 12.71 -13.07
CA MET A 1 -7.31 12.00 -12.74
C MET A 1 -7.49 11.19 -11.46
N PRO A 2 -7.56 9.86 -11.55
CA PRO A 2 -7.73 9.05 -10.35
C PRO A 2 -6.49 9.06 -9.46
N PHE A 3 -6.72 9.00 -8.17
CA PHE A 3 -5.64 8.99 -7.21
C PHE A 3 -5.99 8.04 -6.08
N ALA A 4 -5.12 7.08 -5.80
CA ALA A 4 -5.31 6.13 -4.73
C ALA A 4 -4.15 6.23 -3.75
N ASN A 5 -4.46 6.15 -2.47
CA ASN A 5 -3.46 6.20 -1.42
C ASN A 5 -3.67 5.01 -0.49
N PHE A 6 -2.65 4.19 -0.39
CA PHE A 6 -2.65 3.04 0.52
C PHE A 6 -1.67 3.32 1.64
N LYS A 7 -2.12 3.15 2.88
CA LYS A 7 -1.24 3.26 4.02
C LYS A 7 -1.05 1.88 4.61
N VAL A 8 0.19 1.49 4.80
CA VAL A 8 0.53 0.17 5.32
C VAL A 8 1.59 0.32 6.40
N PRO A 9 1.66 -0.63 7.34
CA PRO A 9 2.74 -0.60 8.31
C PRO A 9 4.08 -0.77 7.61
N GLU A 10 5.11 -0.11 8.12
CA GLU A 10 6.43 -0.25 7.52
C GLU A 10 6.90 -1.70 7.60
N LYS A 11 7.73 -2.09 6.66
CA LYS A 11 8.40 -3.40 6.64
C LYS A 11 7.44 -4.58 6.55
N THR A 12 6.26 -4.38 5.99
CA THR A 12 5.32 -5.48 5.80
C THR A 12 5.18 -5.91 4.35
N LEU A 13 5.73 -5.14 3.40
CA LEU A 13 5.63 -5.44 1.99
C LEU A 13 7.00 -5.42 1.34
N THR A 14 7.21 -6.34 0.41
CA THR A 14 8.40 -6.31 -0.44
C THR A 14 8.22 -5.24 -1.51
N PRO A 15 9.31 -4.79 -2.13
CA PRO A 15 9.19 -3.87 -3.28
C PRO A 15 8.31 -4.44 -4.39
N LYS A 16 8.37 -5.74 -4.61
CA LYS A 16 7.56 -6.37 -5.64
C LYS A 16 6.08 -6.34 -5.29
N GLN A 17 5.75 -6.52 -4.02
CA GLN A 17 4.37 -6.44 -3.57
C GLN A 17 3.82 -5.03 -3.70
N LYS A 18 4.66 -4.02 -3.43
CA LYS A 18 4.24 -2.63 -3.64
C LYS A 18 3.99 -2.37 -5.11
N GLU A 19 4.85 -2.89 -5.98
CA GLU A 19 4.66 -2.75 -7.41
C GLU A 19 3.34 -3.39 -7.84
N GLU A 20 3.00 -4.53 -7.25
CA GLU A 20 1.75 -5.21 -7.57
C GLU A 20 0.55 -4.37 -7.18
N ILE A 21 0.60 -3.73 -6.01
CA ILE A 21 -0.48 -2.83 -5.60
C ILE A 21 -0.66 -1.71 -6.61
N VAL A 22 0.45 -1.12 -7.03
CA VAL A 22 0.41 -0.02 -8.00
C VAL A 22 -0.16 -0.47 -9.33
N THR A 23 0.32 -1.59 -9.85
CA THR A 23 -0.13 -2.06 -11.16
C THR A 23 -1.57 -2.51 -11.15
N ARG A 24 -1.99 -3.25 -10.13
CA ARG A 24 -3.37 -3.71 -10.05
C ARG A 24 -4.36 -2.57 -9.82
N THR A 25 -3.96 -1.59 -9.03
CA THR A 25 -4.82 -0.43 -8.80
C THR A 25 -4.99 0.36 -10.09
N THR A 26 -3.90 0.52 -10.82
CA THR A 26 -3.97 1.21 -12.11
C THR A 26 -4.90 0.48 -13.07
N GLU A 27 -4.80 -0.86 -13.13
CA GLU A 27 -5.68 -1.63 -14.00
C GLU A 27 -7.15 -1.51 -13.60
N LEU A 28 -7.41 -1.44 -12.31
CA LEU A 28 -8.78 -1.24 -11.84
C LEU A 28 -9.36 0.05 -12.40
N PHE A 29 -8.61 1.13 -12.33
CA PHE A 29 -9.11 2.41 -12.85
C PHE A 29 -9.20 2.42 -14.36
N VAL A 30 -8.33 1.68 -15.04
CA VAL A 30 -8.43 1.53 -16.50
C VAL A 30 -9.73 0.80 -16.85
N GLU A 31 -10.11 -0.21 -16.09
CA GLU A 31 -11.35 -0.93 -16.34
C GLU A 31 -12.57 -0.01 -16.19
N ILE A 32 -12.51 0.89 -15.22
CA ILE A 32 -13.65 1.76 -14.91
C ILE A 32 -13.71 2.95 -15.87
N TYR A 33 -12.57 3.59 -16.10
CA TYR A 33 -12.53 4.86 -16.83
C TYR A 33 -12.10 4.73 -18.28
N GLY A 34 -11.52 3.59 -18.65
CA GLY A 34 -11.01 3.39 -20.00
C GLY A 34 -9.48 3.54 -20.03
N GLU A 35 -8.92 3.20 -21.17
CA GLU A 35 -7.46 3.11 -21.33
C GLU A 35 -6.74 4.42 -21.02
N ARG A 36 -7.38 5.54 -21.27
CA ARG A 36 -6.75 6.84 -21.02
C ARG A 36 -6.40 7.06 -19.56
N ALA A 37 -7.03 6.31 -18.66
CA ALA A 37 -6.72 6.43 -17.24
C ALA A 37 -5.31 5.93 -16.91
N ARG A 38 -4.76 5.07 -17.74
CA ARG A 38 -3.46 4.46 -17.45
C ARG A 38 -2.38 5.52 -17.25
N ALA A 39 -2.35 6.53 -18.09
CA ALA A 39 -1.33 7.58 -18.00
C ALA A 39 -1.64 8.62 -16.94
N ASN A 40 -2.86 8.60 -16.39
CA ASN A 40 -3.31 9.64 -15.48
C ASN A 40 -3.60 9.16 -14.06
N THR A 41 -3.45 7.87 -13.80
CA THR A 41 -3.69 7.31 -12.48
C THR A 41 -2.44 7.41 -11.63
N MET A 42 -2.59 7.95 -10.42
CA MET A 42 -1.50 8.01 -9.47
C MET A 42 -1.82 7.11 -8.29
N VAL A 43 -0.83 6.36 -7.84
CA VAL A 43 -1.00 5.44 -6.72
C VAL A 43 0.14 5.66 -5.74
N LEU A 44 -0.19 5.90 -4.49
CA LEU A 44 0.79 6.02 -3.42
C LEU A 44 0.66 4.83 -2.48
N VAL A 45 1.78 4.26 -2.11
CA VAL A 45 1.83 3.25 -1.05
C VAL A 45 2.73 3.85 0.03
N GLU A 46 2.12 4.32 1.09
CA GLU A 46 2.83 4.99 2.17
C GLU A 46 3.06 4.02 3.33
N GLU A 47 4.30 3.95 3.79
CA GLU A 47 4.64 3.12 4.92
C GLU A 47 4.58 3.96 6.19
N VAL A 48 3.81 3.47 7.16
CA VAL A 48 3.68 4.14 8.45
C VAL A 48 4.70 3.54 9.40
N THR A 49 5.50 4.40 10.01
CA THR A 49 6.55 3.99 10.94
C THR A 49 5.95 3.15 12.07
N ASP A 50 6.68 2.10 12.47
CA ASP A 50 6.26 1.25 13.57
C ASP A 50 5.96 2.11 14.79
N GLY A 51 4.80 1.85 15.41
CA GLY A 51 4.33 2.65 16.53
C GLY A 51 3.41 3.79 16.12
N GLY A 52 3.28 4.05 14.82
CA GLY A 52 2.41 5.12 14.34
C GLY A 52 1.02 4.67 13.92
N TRP A 53 0.68 3.42 14.19
CA TRP A 53 -0.61 2.86 13.78
C TRP A 53 -1.46 2.59 15.02
N GLY A 54 -2.69 3.08 15.02
CA GLY A 54 -3.57 2.91 16.17
C GLY A 54 -4.91 2.35 15.77
N VAL A 55 -5.45 1.46 16.60
CA VAL A 55 -6.78 0.90 16.43
C VAL A 55 -7.45 0.85 17.79
N SER A 56 -8.66 1.37 17.88
CA SER A 56 -9.45 1.38 19.13
C SER A 56 -8.68 1.97 20.31
N GLY A 57 -7.87 2.99 20.03
CA GLY A 57 -7.11 3.65 21.08
C GLY A 57 -5.83 2.94 21.47
N ASN A 58 -5.52 1.82 20.81
CA ASN A 58 -4.31 1.04 21.10
C ASN A 58 -3.33 1.13 19.94
N VAL A 59 -2.05 1.23 20.26
CA VAL A 59 -1.01 1.25 19.25
C VAL A 59 -0.73 -0.17 18.78
N LEU A 60 -0.74 -0.37 17.47
CA LEU A 60 -0.36 -1.63 16.87
C LEU A 60 1.10 -1.55 16.47
N THR A 61 1.88 -2.55 16.88
CA THR A 61 3.28 -2.62 16.49
C THR A 61 3.49 -3.85 15.61
N LEU A 62 4.62 -3.88 14.92
CA LEU A 62 4.97 -5.04 14.10
C LEU A 62 5.06 -6.29 14.97
N ALA A 63 5.58 -6.14 16.20
CA ALA A 63 5.68 -7.28 17.12
C ALA A 63 4.31 -7.84 17.45
N MET A 64 3.32 -6.96 17.66
CA MET A 64 1.96 -7.39 17.98
C MET A 64 1.28 -8.07 16.79
N LEU A 65 1.63 -7.66 15.59
CA LEU A 65 1.08 -8.27 14.39
C LEU A 65 1.72 -9.62 14.10
N GLY A 66 2.74 -9.99 14.85
CA GLY A 66 3.48 -11.21 14.59
C GLY A 66 4.27 -11.10 13.31
N GLU A 67 4.49 -9.88 12.83
CA GLU A 67 5.14 -9.66 11.55
C GLU A 67 6.61 -9.42 11.74
N ALA A 68 7.40 -10.14 10.97
CA ALA A 68 8.75 -9.72 10.71
C ALA A 68 8.75 -9.22 9.30
N ALA A 69 9.59 -8.26 8.98
CA ALA A 69 9.72 -7.82 7.61
C ALA A 69 10.01 -9.04 6.74
N PRO A 70 9.40 -9.12 5.54
CA PRO A 70 9.74 -10.21 4.63
C PRO A 70 11.24 -10.25 4.41
N ALA A 71 11.79 -11.45 4.34
CA ALA A 71 13.25 -11.63 4.30
C ALA A 71 13.89 -10.88 3.15
N ASP A 72 13.19 -10.74 2.07
CA ASP A 72 13.67 -10.08 0.86
C ASP A 72 12.94 -8.78 0.60
N GLY A 73 12.30 -8.30 1.60
CA GLY A 73 11.41 -7.14 1.46
C GLY A 73 12.08 -5.84 1.68
#